data_9296f0fb82f4856678a31e86fdc097d3
#
_entry.id   9296f0fb82f4856678a31e86fdc097d3
#
_cell.length_a   1.000
_cell.length_b   1.000
_cell.length_c   1.000
_cell.angle_alpha   90.00
_cell.angle_beta   90.00
_cell.angle_gamma   90.00
#
_symmetry.space_group_name_H-M   'P 1'
#
loop_
_entity.id
_entity.type
_entity.pdbx_description
1 polymer ?
#
loop_
_entity_poly.entity_id
_entity_poly.type
_entity_poly.pdbx_seq_one_letter_code
_entity_poly.pdbx_strand_id
1 'polypeptide(L)'
;MHIKVSLNCILIPMNDFPASEGYRMPAEWEPHASTWLTWPHDPETWPNQDMEQVESDYLQIVKAIAKGEQTHILVQDKSAEETLRIKLQSNGVNMDQVSLYDIPTNDSWIRDYGPNFLVREKEVAINDWDFDSWGRKYKWELDDLVGGIIAEQLDYLKFKPGIVLEGGAIEVNGRGTCLTTDSCILNPNRNGGIRRERMEEFLKNYLATSKIIWLSGDLEGDDTDGHIDNLARFVNSTTIVCS
;
A
#
# COMPACT_ATOMS: atom_id res chain seq x y z
N MET A 1 12.66 0.79 -45.63
CA MET A 1 12.40 1.88 -44.68
C MET A 1 12.63 1.30 -43.31
N HIS A 2 13.83 1.51 -42.73
CA HIS A 2 14.19 0.93 -41.43
C HIS A 2 13.86 1.96 -40.36
N ILE A 3 12.85 1.63 -39.52
CA ILE A 3 12.54 2.42 -38.34
C ILE A 3 13.54 2.06 -37.26
N LYS A 4 14.46 2.99 -36.97
CA LYS A 4 15.32 2.92 -35.76
C LYS A 4 14.45 3.32 -34.56
N VAL A 5 14.07 2.34 -33.75
CA VAL A 5 13.56 2.60 -32.40
C VAL A 5 14.77 2.94 -31.55
N SER A 6 14.89 4.20 -31.16
CA SER A 6 15.89 4.65 -30.18
C SER A 6 15.34 4.32 -28.79
N LEU A 7 15.81 3.24 -28.19
CA LEU A 7 15.67 3.01 -26.76
C LEU A 7 16.58 4.01 -26.04
N ASN A 8 16.02 5.15 -25.65
CA ASN A 8 16.65 5.97 -24.63
C ASN A 8 16.45 5.27 -23.27
N CYS A 9 17.35 4.36 -22.96
CA CYS A 9 17.54 3.89 -21.60
C CYS A 9 18.07 5.08 -20.81
N ILE A 10 17.22 5.82 -20.13
CA ILE A 10 17.64 6.80 -19.14
C ILE A 10 18.24 5.99 -17.99
N LEU A 11 19.57 5.91 -17.97
CA LEU A 11 20.30 5.43 -16.79
C LEU A 11 20.07 6.50 -15.70
N ILE A 12 19.10 6.26 -14.82
CA ILE A 12 18.95 7.03 -13.59
C ILE A 12 20.22 6.78 -12.76
N PRO A 13 20.98 7.81 -12.38
CA PRO A 13 22.16 7.61 -11.53
C PRO A 13 21.73 6.97 -10.21
N MET A 14 22.52 6.03 -9.68
CA MET A 14 22.24 5.21 -8.50
C MET A 14 22.11 5.98 -7.16
N ASN A 15 21.78 7.27 -7.17
CA ASN A 15 21.66 8.13 -5.98
C ASN A 15 20.36 8.94 -5.90
N ASP A 16 19.38 8.70 -6.77
CA ASP A 16 18.16 9.50 -6.77
C ASP A 16 17.08 8.80 -5.94
N PHE A 17 16.99 9.18 -4.67
CA PHE A 17 15.92 8.78 -3.77
C PHE A 17 14.75 9.76 -3.89
N PRO A 18 13.51 9.34 -3.68
CA PRO A 18 12.34 10.22 -3.75
C PRO A 18 12.52 11.53 -2.98
N ALA A 19 13.10 11.48 -1.78
CA ALA A 19 13.32 12.67 -0.96
C ALA A 19 14.29 13.67 -1.61
N SER A 20 15.33 13.20 -2.33
CA SER A 20 16.27 14.07 -3.05
C SER A 20 15.64 14.73 -4.27
N GLU A 21 14.61 14.08 -4.85
CA GLU A 21 13.79 14.59 -5.93
C GLU A 21 12.65 15.52 -5.45
N GLY A 22 12.52 15.71 -4.13
CA GLY A 22 11.49 16.55 -3.53
C GLY A 22 10.13 15.85 -3.32
N TYR A 23 10.06 14.54 -3.53
CA TYR A 23 8.87 13.76 -3.18
C TYR A 23 8.80 13.49 -1.69
N ARG A 24 7.59 13.37 -1.15
CA ARG A 24 7.30 12.95 0.22
C ARG A 24 6.10 12.03 0.27
N MET A 25 6.02 11.19 1.27
CA MET A 25 4.78 10.50 1.60
C MET A 25 3.80 11.49 2.25
N PRO A 26 2.58 11.66 1.70
CA PRO A 26 1.56 12.52 2.30
C PRO A 26 0.96 11.88 3.56
N ALA A 27 0.38 12.71 4.44
CA ALA A 27 -0.44 12.18 5.54
C ALA A 27 -1.78 11.68 5.01
N GLU A 28 -2.38 10.71 5.71
CA GLU A 28 -3.64 10.09 5.27
C GLU A 28 -4.85 11.04 5.25
N TRP A 29 -4.82 12.15 5.96
CA TRP A 29 -5.89 13.16 5.93
C TRP A 29 -5.67 14.25 4.85
N GLU A 30 -4.59 14.18 4.06
CA GLU A 30 -4.42 15.07 2.92
C GLU A 30 -5.44 14.70 1.81
N PRO A 31 -5.83 15.62 0.93
CA PRO A 31 -6.82 15.32 -0.09
C PRO A 31 -6.46 14.10 -0.93
N HIS A 32 -7.35 13.13 -1.00
CA HIS A 32 -7.21 11.93 -1.82
C HIS A 32 -7.70 12.17 -3.25
N ALA A 33 -7.03 11.55 -4.22
CA ALA A 33 -7.56 11.40 -5.58
C ALA A 33 -8.44 10.15 -5.69
N SER A 34 -8.05 9.08 -4.96
CA SER A 34 -8.74 7.79 -4.99
C SER A 34 -8.34 6.90 -3.81
N THR A 35 -9.16 5.92 -3.52
CA THR A 35 -8.87 4.81 -2.59
C THR A 35 -8.77 3.49 -3.35
N TRP A 36 -7.76 2.69 -3.00
CA TRP A 36 -7.52 1.37 -3.57
C TRP A 36 -7.97 0.27 -2.62
N LEU A 37 -8.65 -0.74 -3.15
CA LEU A 37 -9.09 -1.94 -2.44
C LEU A 37 -8.74 -3.18 -3.27
N THR A 38 -8.63 -4.32 -2.61
CA THR A 38 -8.68 -5.63 -3.26
C THR A 38 -9.95 -6.33 -2.83
N TRP A 39 -10.73 -6.85 -3.79
CA TRP A 39 -11.96 -7.57 -3.45
C TRP A 39 -11.62 -8.89 -2.75
N PRO A 40 -12.27 -9.21 -1.62
CA PRO A 40 -12.02 -10.45 -0.89
C PRO A 40 -12.39 -11.66 -1.75
N HIS A 41 -11.51 -12.66 -1.78
CA HIS A 41 -11.67 -13.81 -2.68
C HIS A 41 -11.18 -15.14 -2.09
N ASP A 42 -10.24 -15.11 -1.14
CA ASP A 42 -9.71 -16.33 -0.53
C ASP A 42 -10.41 -16.62 0.79
N PRO A 43 -11.16 -17.76 0.91
CA PRO A 43 -11.80 -18.12 2.15
C PRO A 43 -10.82 -18.55 3.26
N GLU A 44 -9.55 -18.86 2.92
CA GLU A 44 -8.53 -19.17 3.93
C GLU A 44 -8.10 -17.93 4.73
N THR A 45 -8.21 -16.74 4.13
CA THR A 45 -7.98 -15.46 4.81
C THR A 45 -9.00 -15.17 5.91
N TRP A 46 -10.22 -15.71 5.74
CA TRP A 46 -11.36 -15.44 6.62
C TRP A 46 -11.85 -16.69 7.33
N PRO A 47 -11.00 -17.39 8.13
CA PRO A 47 -11.36 -18.63 8.77
C PRO A 47 -12.55 -18.42 9.71
N ASN A 48 -13.57 -19.28 9.59
CA ASN A 48 -14.81 -19.22 10.37
C ASN A 48 -15.72 -18.01 10.04
N GLN A 49 -15.48 -17.26 8.97
CA GLN A 49 -16.37 -16.23 8.47
C GLN A 49 -17.14 -16.74 7.25
N ASP A 50 -18.36 -16.24 7.10
CA ASP A 50 -19.12 -16.45 5.86
C ASP A 50 -18.63 -15.46 4.80
N MET A 51 -18.12 -15.96 3.67
CA MET A 51 -17.64 -15.12 2.58
C MET A 51 -18.73 -14.20 2.02
N GLU A 52 -19.99 -14.60 2.04
CA GLU A 52 -21.09 -13.73 1.64
C GLU A 52 -21.23 -12.51 2.57
N GLN A 53 -20.99 -12.72 3.87
CA GLN A 53 -20.99 -11.62 4.84
C GLN A 53 -19.77 -10.71 4.65
N VAL A 54 -18.59 -11.27 4.44
CA VAL A 54 -17.34 -10.50 4.15
C VAL A 54 -17.54 -9.63 2.92
N GLU A 55 -18.02 -10.21 1.82
CA GLU A 55 -18.34 -9.45 0.60
C GLU A 55 -19.42 -8.38 0.82
N SER A 56 -20.42 -8.66 1.67
CA SER A 56 -21.45 -7.69 2.01
C SER A 56 -20.88 -6.49 2.76
N ASP A 57 -19.94 -6.72 3.66
CA ASP A 57 -19.24 -5.65 4.40
C ASP A 57 -18.36 -4.82 3.48
N TYR A 58 -17.58 -5.47 2.59
CA TYR A 58 -16.80 -4.78 1.56
C TYR A 58 -17.69 -3.94 0.62
N LEU A 59 -18.85 -4.46 0.25
CA LEU A 59 -19.85 -3.70 -0.53
C LEU A 59 -20.27 -2.41 0.17
N GLN A 60 -20.49 -2.45 1.50
CA GLN A 60 -20.81 -1.24 2.26
C GLN A 60 -19.66 -0.24 2.30
N ILE A 61 -18.43 -0.74 2.41
CA ILE A 61 -17.21 0.09 2.36
C ILE A 61 -17.11 0.78 0.98
N VAL A 62 -17.18 0.02 -0.12
CA VAL A 62 -17.15 0.57 -1.48
C VAL A 62 -18.26 1.61 -1.68
N LYS A 63 -19.48 1.29 -1.25
CA LYS A 63 -20.65 2.19 -1.34
C LYS A 63 -20.46 3.47 -0.55
N ALA A 64 -19.77 3.41 0.58
CA ALA A 64 -19.46 4.59 1.40
C ALA A 64 -18.42 5.48 0.73
N ILE A 65 -17.31 4.89 0.26
CA ILE A 65 -16.20 5.61 -0.39
C ILE A 65 -16.67 6.24 -1.71
N ALA A 66 -17.37 5.49 -2.56
CA ALA A 66 -17.85 5.94 -3.87
C ALA A 66 -18.90 7.07 -3.81
N LYS A 67 -19.30 7.55 -2.64
CA LYS A 67 -20.09 8.77 -2.49
C LYS A 67 -19.31 10.05 -2.70
N GLY A 68 -18.02 10.04 -2.44
CA GLY A 68 -17.20 11.24 -2.44
C GLY A 68 -15.82 11.07 -3.08
N GLU A 69 -15.41 9.85 -3.44
CA GLU A 69 -14.06 9.55 -3.87
C GLU A 69 -14.04 8.43 -4.92
N GLN A 70 -13.13 8.53 -5.86
CA GLN A 70 -12.87 7.45 -6.83
C GLN A 70 -12.35 6.21 -6.09
N THR A 71 -12.95 5.06 -6.35
CA THR A 71 -12.58 3.79 -5.74
C THR A 71 -12.03 2.84 -6.81
N HIS A 72 -10.81 2.37 -6.62
CA HIS A 72 -10.16 1.38 -7.47
C HIS A 72 -10.19 0.02 -6.77
N ILE A 73 -10.62 -1.02 -7.46
CA ILE A 73 -10.76 -2.36 -6.86
C ILE A 73 -10.04 -3.38 -7.72
N LEU A 74 -9.10 -4.12 -7.13
CA LEU A 74 -8.44 -5.25 -7.75
C LEU A 74 -9.34 -6.48 -7.68
N VAL A 75 -9.36 -7.24 -8.75
CA VAL A 75 -10.07 -8.52 -8.88
C VAL A 75 -9.20 -9.57 -9.53
N GLN A 76 -9.54 -10.85 -9.36
CA GLN A 76 -8.70 -11.97 -9.77
C GLN A 76 -8.61 -12.15 -11.29
N ASP A 77 -9.69 -11.85 -12.01
CA ASP A 77 -9.77 -12.03 -13.46
C ASP A 77 -11.00 -11.30 -14.04
N LYS A 78 -11.16 -11.35 -15.35
CA LYS A 78 -12.30 -10.75 -16.06
C LYS A 78 -13.67 -11.29 -15.64
N SER A 79 -13.76 -12.55 -15.25
CA SER A 79 -15.03 -13.15 -14.78
C SER A 79 -15.43 -12.58 -13.42
N ALA A 80 -14.44 -12.45 -12.53
CA ALA A 80 -14.62 -11.79 -11.22
C ALA A 80 -14.98 -10.30 -11.39
N GLU A 81 -14.36 -9.60 -12.37
CA GLU A 81 -14.71 -8.21 -12.71
C GLU A 81 -16.18 -8.08 -13.12
N GLU A 82 -16.65 -8.92 -14.03
CA GLU A 82 -18.04 -8.89 -14.51
C GLU A 82 -19.02 -9.19 -13.36
N THR A 83 -18.72 -10.19 -12.55
CA THR A 83 -19.55 -10.58 -11.41
C THR A 83 -19.64 -9.45 -10.39
N LEU A 84 -18.51 -8.87 -10.02
CA LEU A 84 -18.46 -7.76 -9.06
C LEU A 84 -19.17 -6.52 -9.61
N ARG A 85 -19.00 -6.20 -10.88
CA ARG A 85 -19.68 -5.08 -11.53
C ARG A 85 -21.19 -5.18 -11.40
N ILE A 86 -21.76 -6.36 -11.67
CA ILE A 86 -23.21 -6.63 -11.50
C ILE A 86 -23.62 -6.49 -10.04
N LYS A 87 -22.81 -7.02 -9.12
CA LYS A 87 -23.08 -6.95 -7.66
C LYS A 87 -23.11 -5.50 -7.18
N LEU A 88 -22.13 -4.69 -7.57
CA LEU A 88 -22.05 -3.26 -7.20
C LEU A 88 -23.25 -2.47 -7.76
N GLN A 89 -23.57 -2.66 -9.04
CA GLN A 89 -24.70 -1.98 -9.70
C GLN A 89 -26.04 -2.33 -9.04
N SER A 90 -26.30 -3.62 -8.80
CA SER A 90 -27.56 -4.09 -8.19
C SER A 90 -27.76 -3.60 -6.76
N ASN A 91 -26.66 -3.22 -6.08
CA ASN A 91 -26.69 -2.65 -4.73
C ASN A 91 -26.63 -1.12 -4.69
N GLY A 92 -26.77 -0.46 -5.86
CA GLY A 92 -26.87 0.99 -5.96
C GLY A 92 -25.57 1.74 -5.64
N VAL A 93 -24.43 1.15 -5.95
CA VAL A 93 -23.12 1.83 -5.92
C VAL A 93 -23.04 2.78 -7.11
N ASN A 94 -22.46 3.97 -6.90
CA ASN A 94 -22.20 4.90 -7.98
C ASN A 94 -21.02 4.41 -8.83
N MET A 95 -21.32 3.76 -9.95
CA MET A 95 -20.31 3.16 -10.84
C MET A 95 -19.44 4.17 -11.58
N ASP A 96 -19.83 5.45 -11.64
CA ASP A 96 -18.97 6.51 -12.20
C ASP A 96 -17.76 6.80 -11.30
N GLN A 97 -17.83 6.35 -10.04
CA GLN A 97 -16.77 6.47 -9.04
C GLN A 97 -16.04 5.13 -8.78
N VAL A 98 -16.24 4.09 -9.62
CA VAL A 98 -15.62 2.79 -9.41
C VAL A 98 -14.89 2.32 -10.66
N SER A 99 -13.62 1.99 -10.50
CA SER A 99 -12.81 1.34 -11.53
C SER A 99 -12.39 -0.05 -11.03
N LEU A 100 -12.60 -1.07 -11.87
CA LEU A 100 -12.19 -2.44 -11.58
C LEU A 100 -10.95 -2.79 -12.41
N TYR A 101 -10.00 -3.48 -11.79
CA TYR A 101 -8.73 -3.86 -12.39
C TYR A 101 -8.52 -5.36 -12.27
N ASP A 102 -8.31 -6.00 -13.40
CA ASP A 102 -7.95 -7.41 -13.54
C ASP A 102 -6.47 -7.60 -13.16
N ILE A 103 -6.20 -7.60 -11.86
CA ILE A 103 -4.87 -7.78 -11.27
C ILE A 103 -5.02 -8.86 -10.19
N PRO A 104 -4.59 -10.09 -10.45
CA PRO A 104 -4.71 -11.18 -9.48
C PRO A 104 -3.80 -10.97 -8.29
N THR A 105 -4.29 -11.34 -7.10
CA THR A 105 -3.59 -11.24 -5.82
C THR A 105 -3.66 -12.57 -5.08
N ASN A 106 -2.76 -12.78 -4.09
CA ASN A 106 -2.87 -13.90 -3.17
C ASN A 106 -3.91 -13.60 -2.10
N ASP A 107 -3.95 -12.35 -1.60
CA ASP A 107 -4.86 -11.93 -0.53
C ASP A 107 -5.42 -10.53 -0.77
N SER A 108 -6.26 -10.03 0.14
CA SER A 108 -6.99 -8.76 0.01
C SER A 108 -6.38 -7.59 0.80
N TRP A 109 -5.18 -7.74 1.37
CA TRP A 109 -4.54 -6.77 2.26
C TRP A 109 -3.71 -5.71 1.52
N ILE A 110 -4.32 -4.97 0.59
CA ILE A 110 -3.62 -3.97 -0.24
C ILE A 110 -2.99 -2.81 0.57
N ARG A 111 -3.38 -2.63 1.82
CA ARG A 111 -2.68 -1.71 2.74
C ARG A 111 -1.19 -2.05 2.81
N ASP A 112 -0.84 -3.33 2.78
CA ASP A 112 0.50 -3.80 3.07
C ASP A 112 1.35 -4.02 1.82
N TYR A 113 0.75 -4.53 0.75
CA TYR A 113 1.45 -4.79 -0.51
C TYR A 113 1.18 -3.77 -1.61
N GLY A 114 0.23 -2.86 -1.39
CA GLY A 114 -0.10 -1.84 -2.37
C GLY A 114 0.99 -0.79 -2.53
N PRO A 115 0.90 0.01 -3.60
CA PRO A 115 1.88 1.05 -3.84
C PRO A 115 1.86 2.11 -2.73
N ASN A 116 3.05 2.48 -2.25
CA ASN A 116 3.19 3.60 -1.33
C ASN A 116 3.32 4.90 -2.13
N PHE A 117 2.23 5.67 -2.19
CA PHE A 117 2.17 6.89 -2.99
C PHE A 117 2.99 8.03 -2.38
N LEU A 118 3.67 8.75 -3.25
CA LEU A 118 4.47 9.92 -2.94
C LEU A 118 3.98 11.11 -3.75
N VAL A 119 4.12 12.31 -3.19
CA VAL A 119 3.69 13.53 -3.86
C VAL A 119 4.81 14.58 -3.90
N ARG A 120 4.87 15.32 -5.03
CA ARG A 120 5.71 16.48 -5.23
C ARG A 120 4.88 17.51 -6.01
N GLU A 121 4.43 18.58 -5.36
CA GLU A 121 3.51 19.56 -5.96
C GLU A 121 2.24 18.90 -6.53
N LYS A 122 2.16 18.72 -7.86
CA LYS A 122 1.05 18.06 -8.57
C LYS A 122 1.44 16.69 -9.14
N GLU A 123 2.67 16.28 -8.95
CA GLU A 123 3.19 15.01 -9.45
C GLU A 123 3.02 13.92 -8.39
N VAL A 124 2.77 12.72 -8.87
CA VAL A 124 2.65 11.52 -8.06
C VAL A 124 3.74 10.54 -8.49
N ALA A 125 4.35 9.91 -7.53
CA ALA A 125 5.27 8.79 -7.73
C ALA A 125 4.91 7.67 -6.76
N ILE A 126 5.57 6.53 -6.89
CA ILE A 126 5.31 5.34 -6.09
C ILE A 126 6.62 4.78 -5.56
N ASN A 127 6.66 4.46 -4.26
CA ASN A 127 7.58 3.45 -3.75
C ASN A 127 6.93 2.08 -3.93
N ASP A 128 7.61 1.22 -4.63
CA ASP A 128 7.27 -0.17 -4.85
C ASP A 128 8.17 -1.02 -3.93
N TRP A 129 7.73 -1.14 -2.65
CA TRP A 129 8.41 -1.95 -1.64
C TRP A 129 8.28 -3.44 -1.97
N ASP A 130 9.24 -4.25 -1.56
CA ASP A 130 9.07 -5.69 -1.60
C ASP A 130 8.09 -6.13 -0.51
N PHE A 131 7.26 -7.12 -0.80
CA PHE A 131 6.31 -7.72 0.12
C PHE A 131 6.55 -9.23 0.22
N ASP A 132 6.57 -9.77 1.42
CA ASP A 132 6.80 -11.21 1.64
C ASP A 132 5.80 -11.85 2.61
N SER A 133 4.59 -11.29 2.70
CA SER A 133 3.52 -11.79 3.58
C SER A 133 3.93 -11.89 5.04
N TRP A 134 4.33 -10.73 5.57
CA TRP A 134 4.66 -10.54 7.00
C TRP A 134 5.75 -11.50 7.50
N GLY A 135 6.78 -11.72 6.68
CA GLY A 135 7.88 -12.62 6.97
C GLY A 135 7.62 -14.06 6.49
N ARG A 136 6.99 -14.22 5.35
CA ARG A 136 6.72 -15.49 4.65
C ARG A 136 5.77 -16.43 5.40
N LYS A 137 4.78 -15.85 6.07
CA LYS A 137 3.75 -16.61 6.79
C LYS A 137 2.71 -17.23 5.85
N TYR A 138 2.47 -16.56 4.69
CA TYR A 138 1.47 -16.96 3.70
C TYR A 138 2.06 -16.85 2.28
N LYS A 139 1.26 -17.07 1.24
CA LYS A 139 1.62 -16.83 -0.16
C LYS A 139 1.66 -15.32 -0.43
N TRP A 140 2.57 -14.86 -1.28
CA TRP A 140 2.74 -13.43 -1.53
C TRP A 140 3.18 -13.06 -2.96
N GLU A 141 3.50 -14.06 -3.78
CA GLU A 141 4.18 -13.84 -5.05
C GLU A 141 3.38 -12.98 -6.04
N LEU A 142 2.03 -12.99 -5.93
CA LEU A 142 1.17 -12.12 -6.72
C LEU A 142 1.05 -10.74 -6.07
N ASP A 143 0.95 -10.68 -4.75
CA ASP A 143 0.82 -9.46 -3.98
C ASP A 143 2.03 -8.55 -4.16
N ASP A 144 3.26 -9.11 -4.15
CA ASP A 144 4.52 -8.38 -4.36
C ASP A 144 4.60 -7.69 -5.74
N LEU A 145 3.82 -8.14 -6.72
CA LEU A 145 3.80 -7.55 -8.06
C LEU A 145 2.87 -6.32 -8.19
N VAL A 146 1.92 -6.17 -7.27
CA VAL A 146 0.81 -5.21 -7.39
C VAL A 146 1.30 -3.77 -7.48
N GLY A 147 2.24 -3.37 -6.62
CA GLY A 147 2.81 -2.02 -6.62
C GLY A 147 3.40 -1.63 -7.97
N GLY A 148 4.18 -2.56 -8.55
CA GLY A 148 4.79 -2.39 -9.87
C GLY A 148 3.77 -2.31 -11.01
N ILE A 149 2.76 -3.19 -11.00
CA ILE A 149 1.70 -3.21 -12.01
C ILE A 149 0.88 -1.92 -11.98
N ILE A 150 0.49 -1.45 -10.79
CA ILE A 150 -0.25 -0.19 -10.64
C ILE A 150 0.57 1.00 -11.15
N ALA A 151 1.86 1.06 -10.82
CA ALA A 151 2.75 2.12 -11.31
C ALA A 151 2.79 2.18 -12.84
N GLU A 152 2.90 1.02 -13.50
CA GLU A 152 2.91 0.90 -14.96
C GLU A 152 1.56 1.29 -15.58
N GLN A 153 0.44 0.84 -15.00
CA GLN A 153 -0.90 1.17 -15.52
C GLN A 153 -1.24 2.66 -15.40
N LEU A 154 -0.74 3.33 -14.36
CA LEU A 154 -0.98 4.76 -14.13
C LEU A 154 0.10 5.66 -14.75
N ASP A 155 1.13 5.09 -15.37
CA ASP A 155 2.30 5.81 -15.92
C ASP A 155 2.97 6.70 -14.86
N TYR A 156 3.11 6.19 -13.63
CA TYR A 156 3.75 6.89 -12.52
C TYR A 156 5.22 6.53 -12.38
N LEU A 157 6.02 7.51 -12.02
CA LEU A 157 7.42 7.29 -11.65
C LEU A 157 7.48 6.31 -10.46
N LYS A 158 8.29 5.26 -10.63
CA LYS A 158 8.43 4.18 -9.66
C LYS A 158 9.85 4.15 -9.08
N PHE A 159 9.93 4.14 -7.75
CA PHE A 159 11.15 3.89 -7.00
C PHE A 159 11.08 2.48 -6.41
N LYS A 160 12.13 1.67 -6.61
CA LYS A 160 12.23 0.31 -6.06
C LYS A 160 13.29 0.27 -4.96
N PRO A 161 12.90 0.31 -3.67
CA PRO A 161 13.87 0.33 -2.57
C PRO A 161 14.66 -0.97 -2.40
N GLY A 162 14.09 -2.12 -2.77
CA GLY A 162 14.71 -3.44 -2.68
C GLY A 162 14.81 -3.94 -1.25
N ILE A 163 13.87 -3.57 -0.41
CA ILE A 163 13.66 -4.10 0.94
C ILE A 163 12.18 -4.36 1.17
N VAL A 164 11.87 -5.31 2.03
CA VAL A 164 10.49 -5.59 2.50
C VAL A 164 10.04 -4.48 3.43
N LEU A 165 8.88 -3.88 3.13
CA LEU A 165 8.22 -2.92 4.01
C LEU A 165 6.72 -2.87 3.70
N GLU A 166 5.91 -3.20 4.68
CA GLU A 166 4.46 -3.16 4.60
C GLU A 166 3.92 -1.75 4.86
N GLY A 167 2.86 -1.36 4.14
CA GLY A 167 2.23 -0.04 4.32
C GLY A 167 1.65 0.17 5.73
N GLY A 168 1.14 -0.90 6.36
CA GLY A 168 0.64 -0.89 7.74
C GLY A 168 1.73 -0.75 8.80
N ALA A 169 3.00 -1.03 8.45
CA ALA A 169 4.14 -0.88 9.35
C ALA A 169 4.63 0.56 9.51
N ILE A 170 4.11 1.51 8.71
CA ILE A 170 4.52 2.92 8.71
C ILE A 170 3.32 3.84 8.82
N GLU A 171 3.50 4.93 9.56
CA GLU A 171 2.50 5.99 9.72
C GLU A 171 3.21 7.35 9.65
N VAL A 172 2.77 8.26 8.79
CA VAL A 172 3.41 9.56 8.61
C VAL A 172 2.47 10.74 8.85
N ASN A 173 3.02 11.85 9.37
CA ASN A 173 2.25 13.07 9.56
C ASN A 173 2.32 14.04 8.36
N GLY A 174 2.90 13.66 7.22
CA GLY A 174 3.08 14.49 6.04
C GLY A 174 4.05 15.67 6.22
N ARG A 175 4.68 15.81 7.40
CA ARG A 175 5.58 16.90 7.77
C ARG A 175 6.93 16.41 8.32
N GLY A 176 7.34 15.24 7.86
CA GLY A 176 8.66 14.69 8.16
C GLY A 176 8.75 13.87 9.44
N THR A 177 7.64 13.50 10.09
CA THR A 177 7.64 12.53 11.20
C THR A 177 7.01 11.22 10.75
N CYS A 178 7.67 10.11 11.03
CA CYS A 178 7.19 8.75 10.86
C CYS A 178 7.06 8.05 12.21
N LEU A 179 5.98 7.31 12.41
CA LEU A 179 5.82 6.33 13.49
C LEU A 179 6.02 4.95 12.91
N THR A 180 6.64 4.07 13.65
CA THR A 180 6.81 2.66 13.33
C THR A 180 7.11 1.85 14.58
N THR A 181 7.15 0.53 14.47
CA THR A 181 7.51 -0.37 15.57
C THR A 181 8.82 -1.08 15.30
N ASP A 182 9.58 -1.36 16.34
CA ASP A 182 10.80 -2.14 16.20
C ASP A 182 10.53 -3.65 16.12
N SER A 183 9.47 -4.14 16.75
CA SER A 183 9.03 -5.53 16.68
C SER A 183 8.68 -5.99 15.25
N CYS A 184 8.13 -5.10 14.41
CA CYS A 184 7.80 -5.39 13.03
C CYS A 184 9.01 -5.21 12.10
N ILE A 185 9.41 -3.95 11.82
CA ILE A 185 10.33 -3.70 10.70
C ILE A 185 11.79 -4.06 10.96
N LEU A 186 12.18 -4.27 12.24
CA LEU A 186 13.49 -4.82 12.60
C LEU A 186 13.43 -6.32 12.93
N ASN A 187 12.28 -6.96 12.78
CA ASN A 187 12.14 -8.40 12.98
C ASN A 187 13.09 -9.16 12.04
N PRO A 188 13.80 -10.19 12.55
CA PRO A 188 14.67 -11.02 11.70
C PRO A 188 13.99 -11.68 10.52
N ASN A 189 12.65 -11.87 10.57
CA ASN A 189 11.87 -12.40 9.46
C ASN A 189 11.59 -11.38 8.34
N ARG A 190 11.88 -10.08 8.57
CA ARG A 190 11.97 -9.03 7.53
C ARG A 190 13.44 -8.67 7.30
N ASN A 191 13.85 -8.55 6.07
CA ASN A 191 15.18 -8.03 5.70
C ASN A 191 16.38 -8.66 6.45
N GLY A 192 16.23 -9.89 7.00
CA GLY A 192 17.28 -10.59 7.74
C GLY A 192 17.73 -9.89 9.02
N GLY A 193 16.86 -9.10 9.67
CA GLY A 193 17.16 -8.32 10.86
C GLY A 193 18.02 -7.10 10.54
N ILE A 194 17.55 -6.27 9.65
CA ILE A 194 18.20 -5.00 9.28
C ILE A 194 18.43 -4.13 10.53
N ARG A 195 19.60 -3.47 10.62
CA ARG A 195 19.88 -2.57 11.74
C ARG A 195 19.03 -1.31 11.69
N ARG A 196 18.66 -0.78 12.86
CA ARG A 196 17.83 0.42 13.00
C ARG A 196 18.33 1.61 12.18
N GLU A 197 19.62 1.89 12.26
CA GLU A 197 20.23 3.03 11.54
C GLU A 197 20.05 2.89 10.02
N ARG A 198 20.18 1.67 9.50
CA ARG A 198 19.99 1.42 8.07
C ARG A 198 18.53 1.53 7.67
N MET A 199 17.59 1.04 8.48
CA MET A 199 16.16 1.21 8.23
C MET A 199 15.77 2.70 8.28
N GLU A 200 16.29 3.47 9.22
CA GLU A 200 16.07 4.92 9.26
C GLU A 200 16.56 5.65 8.01
N GLU A 201 17.66 5.20 7.39
CA GLU A 201 18.11 5.74 6.11
C GLU A 201 17.08 5.50 5.00
N PHE A 202 16.49 4.30 4.93
CA PHE A 202 15.42 4.01 3.98
C PHE A 202 14.19 4.90 4.23
N LEU A 203 13.70 4.97 5.46
CA LEU A 203 12.54 5.81 5.79
C LEU A 203 12.79 7.29 5.47
N LYS A 204 13.99 7.81 5.76
CA LYS A 204 14.36 9.19 5.42
C LYS A 204 14.42 9.43 3.91
N ASN A 205 15.02 8.51 3.17
CA ASN A 205 15.24 8.65 1.73
C ASN A 205 13.97 8.42 0.90
N TYR A 206 13.12 7.47 1.30
CA TYR A 206 11.96 7.05 0.52
C TYR A 206 10.63 7.68 0.97
N LEU A 207 10.51 8.13 2.22
CA LEU A 207 9.32 8.78 2.74
C LEU A 207 9.50 10.30 2.97
N ALA A 208 10.72 10.82 2.82
CA ALA A 208 11.13 12.19 3.16
C ALA A 208 10.88 12.53 4.63
N THR A 209 11.16 11.59 5.53
CA THR A 209 11.03 11.80 6.97
C THR A 209 12.36 12.30 7.57
N SER A 210 12.29 13.18 8.55
CA SER A 210 13.45 13.67 9.30
C SER A 210 13.48 13.17 10.74
N LYS A 211 12.32 12.76 11.26
CA LYS A 211 12.14 12.22 12.60
C LYS A 211 11.40 10.90 12.55
N ILE A 212 11.95 9.89 13.21
CA ILE A 212 11.32 8.57 13.35
C ILE A 212 11.06 8.33 14.82
N ILE A 213 9.82 7.98 15.15
CA ILE A 213 9.39 7.62 16.50
C ILE A 213 9.16 6.11 16.49
N TRP A 214 9.92 5.41 17.30
CA TRP A 214 9.85 3.98 17.47
C TRP A 214 8.99 3.61 18.67
N LEU A 215 8.06 2.70 18.46
CA LEU A 215 7.25 2.09 19.50
C LEU A 215 7.59 0.60 19.60
N SER A 216 7.35 0.00 20.76
CA SER A 216 7.29 -1.46 20.89
C SER A 216 5.91 -1.92 20.45
N GLY A 217 5.86 -2.93 19.57
CA GLY A 217 4.65 -3.33 18.90
C GLY A 217 4.17 -4.74 19.24
N ASP A 218 4.30 -5.17 20.50
CA ASP A 218 3.80 -6.48 20.90
C ASP A 218 2.28 -6.43 21.14
N LEU A 219 1.53 -6.97 20.18
CA LEU A 219 0.10 -7.16 20.26
C LEU A 219 -0.23 -8.66 20.17
N GLU A 220 -0.90 -9.20 21.19
CA GLU A 220 -1.23 -10.62 21.26
C GLU A 220 -2.18 -11.01 20.10
N GLY A 221 -1.78 -12.03 19.34
CA GLY A 221 -2.57 -12.52 18.21
C GLY A 221 -2.43 -11.71 16.91
N ASP A 222 -1.48 -10.78 16.85
CA ASP A 222 -1.20 -10.00 15.65
C ASP A 222 -0.22 -10.72 14.72
N ASP A 223 -0.70 -11.12 13.56
CA ASP A 223 0.10 -11.80 12.53
C ASP A 223 1.12 -10.88 11.85
N THR A 224 1.01 -9.56 12.04
CA THR A 224 1.89 -8.57 11.40
C THR A 224 3.18 -8.33 12.18
N ASP A 225 3.36 -8.94 13.35
CA ASP A 225 4.46 -8.72 14.28
C ASP A 225 4.49 -7.30 14.89
N GLY A 226 3.34 -6.64 14.97
CA GLY A 226 3.17 -5.32 15.59
C GLY A 226 3.16 -4.16 14.61
N HIS A 227 2.27 -4.18 13.61
CA HIS A 227 2.05 -3.03 12.73
C HIS A 227 1.67 -1.78 13.54
N ILE A 228 2.21 -0.65 13.14
CA ILE A 228 1.94 0.63 13.80
C ILE A 228 0.49 1.08 13.66
N ASP A 229 -0.17 0.76 12.57
CA ASP A 229 -1.56 1.13 12.31
C ASP A 229 -2.56 0.45 13.25
N ASN A 230 -2.18 -0.67 13.86
CA ASN A 230 -2.94 -1.34 14.92
C ASN A 230 -2.76 -0.69 16.31
N LEU A 231 -1.74 0.15 16.48
CA LEU A 231 -1.32 0.67 17.80
C LEU A 231 -1.52 2.18 17.91
N ALA A 232 -1.11 2.95 16.90
CA ALA A 232 -1.09 4.40 16.96
C ALA A 232 -1.21 5.05 15.59
N ARG A 233 -2.08 6.05 15.48
CA ARG A 233 -2.31 6.80 14.24
C ARG A 233 -2.21 8.30 14.47
N PHE A 234 -1.67 9.03 13.49
CA PHE A 234 -1.80 10.49 13.48
C PHE A 234 -3.23 10.89 13.12
N VAL A 235 -3.81 11.84 13.86
CA VAL A 235 -5.10 12.48 13.53
C VAL A 235 -4.93 13.90 13.00
N ASN A 236 -3.74 14.45 13.13
CA ASN A 236 -3.25 15.68 12.50
C ASN A 236 -1.71 15.72 12.62
N SER A 237 -1.09 16.77 12.14
CA SER A 237 0.38 16.88 12.09
C SER A 237 1.10 16.81 13.45
N THR A 238 0.38 16.93 14.56
CA THR A 238 0.96 17.03 15.91
C THR A 238 0.29 16.14 16.97
N THR A 239 -0.81 15.49 16.63
CA THR A 239 -1.60 14.67 17.57
C THR A 239 -1.63 13.23 17.12
N ILE A 240 -1.36 12.32 18.04
CA ILE A 240 -1.41 10.87 17.86
C ILE A 240 -2.52 10.33 18.77
N VAL A 241 -3.31 9.40 18.27
CA VAL A 241 -4.17 8.54 19.06
C VAL A 241 -3.57 7.14 19.13
N CYS A 242 -3.73 6.45 20.24
CA CYS A 242 -3.28 5.07 20.43
C CYS A 242 -4.39 4.27 21.12
N SER A 243 -4.41 2.96 20.87
CA SER A 243 -5.25 1.96 21.55
C SER A 243 -4.73 1.65 22.94
#